data_d1315ad6931ca1f4896bb9df5dd242e6
#
_entry.id   d1315ad6931ca1f4896bb9df5dd242e6
#
_cell.length_a   1.000
_cell.length_b   1.000
_cell.length_c   1.000
_cell.angle_alpha   90.00
_cell.angle_beta   90.00
_cell.angle_gamma   90.00
#
_symmetry.space_group_name_H-M   'P 1'
#
loop_
_entity.id
_entity.type
_entity.pdbx_description
1 polymer ?
#
loop_
_entity_poly.entity_id
_entity_poly.type
_entity_poly.pdbx_seq_one_letter_code
_entity_poly.pdbx_strand_id
1 'polypeptide(L)'
;SGAVRDVLIRNNDFRYPCNSSIYQFCEAVISIDPEIPTPEQKYPYHRNIRIMDNTFHLFDYPILFARSVDGLTFSSNTLIRDTTYQPYHYRKEGITLEACKSVVISNNKIEGDVLGRTVKIENMKPSDVKISKNPFFKLKK
;
A
#
# COMPACT_ATOMS: atom_id res chain seq x y z
N SER A 1 -0.40 21.00 -6.93
CA SER A 1 -0.05 20.50 -5.60
C SER A 1 1.44 20.20 -5.54
N GLY A 2 2.00 20.29 -4.36
CA GLY A 2 3.42 20.11 -4.15
C GLY A 2 3.78 18.73 -3.62
N ALA A 3 5.07 18.43 -3.70
CA ALA A 3 5.62 17.22 -3.11
C ALA A 3 5.58 17.29 -1.58
N VAL A 4 5.49 16.11 -0.97
CA VAL A 4 5.55 16.00 0.50
C VAL A 4 6.74 15.15 0.92
N ARG A 5 7.23 15.42 2.11
CA ARG A 5 8.32 14.65 2.72
C ARG A 5 8.09 14.52 4.22
N ASP A 6 8.69 13.49 4.80
CA ASP A 6 8.69 13.29 6.25
C ASP A 6 7.28 13.18 6.82
N VAL A 7 6.46 12.35 6.17
CA VAL A 7 5.08 12.08 6.59
C VAL A 7 5.06 10.81 7.44
N LEU A 8 4.41 10.87 8.58
CA LEU A 8 4.18 9.71 9.43
C LEU A 8 2.69 9.49 9.63
N ILE A 9 2.21 8.33 9.19
CA ILE A 9 0.83 7.88 9.39
C ILE A 9 0.91 6.76 10.42
N ARG A 10 0.45 7.02 11.64
CA ARG A 10 0.69 6.12 12.77
C ARG A 10 -0.51 6.05 13.71
N ASN A 11 -0.73 4.87 14.27
CA ASN A 11 -1.76 4.63 15.28
C ASN A 11 -3.18 4.97 14.82
N ASN A 12 -3.48 4.72 13.56
CA ASN A 12 -4.81 4.93 13.01
C ASN A 12 -5.56 3.60 12.89
N ASP A 13 -6.88 3.69 12.95
CA ASP A 13 -7.76 2.56 12.70
C ASP A 13 -8.51 2.84 11.39
N PHE A 14 -8.09 2.17 10.32
CA PHE A 14 -8.70 2.32 9.00
C PHE A 14 -9.78 1.26 8.82
N ARG A 15 -11.02 1.71 8.72
CA ARG A 15 -12.12 0.85 8.35
C ARG A 15 -12.52 1.20 6.94
N TYR A 16 -12.10 0.38 5.99
CA TYR A 16 -12.32 0.66 4.58
C TYR A 16 -13.82 0.88 4.35
N PRO A 17 -14.24 2.08 4.04
CA PRO A 17 -15.65 2.37 3.86
C PRO A 17 -16.15 1.65 2.61
N CYS A 18 -16.88 0.59 2.81
CA CYS A 18 -17.54 -0.04 1.70
C CYS A 18 -18.91 0.57 1.55
N ASN A 19 -19.11 1.19 0.47
CA ASN A 19 -20.44 1.39 -0.01
C ASN A 19 -20.58 0.48 -1.22
N SER A 20 -21.71 -0.07 -1.43
CA SER A 20 -21.99 -0.89 -2.60
C SER A 20 -22.04 -0.07 -3.88
N SER A 21 -21.43 1.08 -3.87
CA SER A 21 -21.41 1.98 -5.02
C SER A 21 -20.57 1.39 -6.14
N ILE A 22 -21.05 1.55 -7.35
CA ILE A 22 -20.31 1.23 -8.56
C ILE A 22 -19.15 2.21 -8.79
N TYR A 23 -19.10 3.31 -8.03
CA TYR A 23 -18.07 4.32 -8.16
C TYR A 23 -16.92 3.98 -7.22
N GLN A 24 -15.82 3.61 -7.80
CA GLN A 24 -14.64 3.26 -7.05
C GLN A 24 -13.48 4.12 -7.54
N PHE A 25 -13.29 5.24 -6.87
CA PHE A 25 -12.26 6.20 -7.25
C PHE A 25 -10.94 6.00 -6.49
N CYS A 26 -10.96 5.17 -5.47
CA CYS A 26 -9.76 4.91 -4.67
C CYS A 26 -8.97 3.75 -5.24
N GLU A 27 -7.66 3.91 -5.34
CA GLU A 27 -6.78 2.83 -5.75
C GLU A 27 -6.52 1.84 -4.61
N ALA A 28 -6.59 2.31 -3.36
CA ALA A 28 -6.36 1.51 -2.16
C ALA A 28 -6.89 2.25 -0.93
N VAL A 29 -6.75 1.65 0.25
CA VAL A 29 -7.10 2.32 1.51
C VAL A 29 -6.24 3.57 1.70
N ILE A 30 -4.94 3.45 1.42
CA ILE A 30 -4.03 4.59 1.37
C ILE A 30 -3.50 4.69 -0.06
N SER A 31 -3.72 5.84 -0.69
CA SER A 31 -3.24 6.12 -2.03
C SER A 31 -2.28 7.30 -2.02
N ILE A 32 -1.09 7.07 -2.56
CA ILE A 32 -0.09 8.11 -2.79
C ILE A 32 0.03 8.21 -4.31
N ASP A 33 -0.78 9.05 -4.89
CA ASP A 33 -0.99 9.08 -6.35
C ASP A 33 -0.82 10.49 -6.90
N PRO A 34 0.44 10.96 -7.01
CA PRO A 34 0.70 12.28 -7.56
C PRO A 34 0.32 12.36 -9.04
N GLU A 35 -0.27 13.47 -9.43
CA GLU A 35 -0.61 13.72 -10.83
C GLU A 35 0.65 14.15 -11.59
N ILE A 36 1.46 13.18 -11.95
CA ILE A 36 2.68 13.40 -12.73
C ILE A 36 2.61 12.54 -13.99
N PRO A 37 3.02 13.09 -15.15
CA PRO A 37 2.83 12.37 -16.43
C PRO A 37 3.68 11.10 -16.53
N THR A 38 4.92 11.13 -16.04
CA THR A 38 5.81 9.98 -16.12
C THR A 38 6.57 9.84 -14.80
N PRO A 39 6.18 8.90 -13.93
CA PRO A 39 6.91 8.68 -12.69
C PRO A 39 8.25 8.02 -12.98
N GLU A 40 9.32 8.56 -12.43
CA GLU A 40 10.68 8.05 -12.57
C GLU A 40 11.35 7.98 -11.20
N GLN A 41 12.04 6.88 -10.94
CA GLN A 41 12.79 6.71 -9.69
C GLN A 41 13.92 7.74 -9.53
N LYS A 42 14.48 8.17 -10.63
CA LYS A 42 15.61 9.13 -10.61
C LYS A 42 15.19 10.47 -10.01
N TYR A 43 13.94 10.85 -10.22
CA TYR A 43 13.39 12.10 -9.71
C TYR A 43 12.10 11.82 -8.94
N PRO A 44 12.22 11.25 -7.72
CA PRO A 44 11.03 10.91 -6.94
C PRO A 44 10.28 12.17 -6.53
N TYR A 45 8.95 12.08 -6.62
CA TYR A 45 8.09 13.21 -6.28
C TYR A 45 8.00 13.40 -4.76
N HIS A 46 7.79 12.30 -4.04
CA HIS A 46 7.68 12.32 -2.58
C HIS A 46 8.87 11.63 -1.92
N ARG A 47 9.11 11.96 -0.64
CA ARG A 47 10.22 11.36 0.12
C ARG A 47 9.80 11.04 1.55
N ASN A 48 10.33 9.94 2.07
CA ASN A 48 10.23 9.52 3.46
C ASN A 48 8.78 9.55 3.98
N ILE A 49 8.00 8.59 3.51
CA ILE A 49 6.63 8.38 3.97
C ILE A 49 6.61 7.08 4.77
N ARG A 50 6.16 7.16 6.02
CA ARG A 50 6.13 6.02 6.92
C ARG A 50 4.70 5.74 7.36
N ILE A 51 4.26 4.51 7.15
CA ILE A 51 2.93 4.01 7.50
C ILE A 51 3.15 2.89 8.51
N MET A 52 2.97 3.17 9.79
CA MET A 52 3.40 2.28 10.86
C MET A 52 2.38 2.21 11.99
N ASP A 53 2.29 1.06 12.63
CA ASP A 53 1.46 0.86 13.82
C ASP A 53 -0.01 1.21 13.59
N ASN A 54 -0.53 0.92 12.40
CA ASN A 54 -1.93 1.14 12.09
C ASN A 54 -2.69 -0.18 12.10
N THR A 55 -4.00 -0.10 12.25
CA THR A 55 -4.91 -1.22 12.11
C THR A 55 -5.78 -1.00 10.89
N PHE A 56 -5.84 -2.00 10.00
CA PHE A 56 -6.64 -1.96 8.79
C PHE A 56 -7.68 -3.05 8.84
N HIS A 57 -8.96 -2.67 8.72
CA HIS A 57 -10.06 -3.62 8.56
C HIS A 57 -10.39 -3.72 7.07
N LEU A 58 -10.11 -4.87 6.47
CA LEU A 58 -10.05 -5.03 5.02
C LEU A 58 -11.08 -6.04 4.53
N PHE A 59 -12.03 -5.58 3.71
CA PHE A 59 -12.95 -6.49 3.02
C PHE A 59 -12.49 -6.83 1.60
N ASP A 60 -11.60 -6.02 1.03
CA ASP A 60 -11.12 -6.15 -0.34
C ASP A 60 -9.59 -6.31 -0.38
N TYR A 61 -9.03 -6.38 -1.58
CA TYR A 61 -7.61 -6.64 -1.79
C TYR A 61 -6.71 -5.44 -1.54
N PRO A 62 -6.97 -4.23 -2.13
CA PRO A 62 -5.98 -3.14 -2.07
C PRO A 62 -5.84 -2.54 -0.68
N ILE A 63 -4.60 -2.37 -0.27
CA ILE A 63 -4.22 -1.78 1.01
C ILE A 63 -3.48 -0.46 0.77
N LEU A 64 -2.44 -0.52 -0.07
CA LEU A 64 -1.56 0.61 -0.34
C LEU A 64 -1.27 0.70 -1.84
N PHE A 65 -1.41 1.90 -2.38
CA PHE A 65 -0.96 2.26 -3.73
C PHE A 65 -0.02 3.44 -3.61
N ALA A 66 1.17 3.34 -4.20
CA ALA A 66 2.15 4.43 -4.11
C ALA A 66 2.91 4.59 -5.42
N ARG A 67 3.01 5.85 -5.87
CA ARG A 67 3.78 6.25 -7.05
C ARG A 67 4.83 7.28 -6.68
N SER A 68 6.04 7.08 -7.17
CA SER A 68 7.12 8.07 -7.11
C SER A 68 7.48 8.51 -5.70
N VAL A 69 7.82 7.54 -4.86
CA VAL A 69 8.25 7.77 -3.48
C VAL A 69 9.65 7.21 -3.27
N ASP A 70 10.54 8.01 -2.73
CA ASP A 70 11.85 7.57 -2.25
C ASP A 70 11.81 7.46 -0.73
N GLY A 71 11.94 6.24 -0.23
CA GLY A 71 11.82 5.98 1.20
C GLY A 71 10.36 5.81 1.62
N LEU A 72 9.84 4.63 1.44
CA LEU A 72 8.47 4.27 1.85
C LEU A 72 8.55 3.11 2.82
N THR A 73 7.99 3.28 4.00
CA THR A 73 7.95 2.23 5.02
C THR A 73 6.51 1.85 5.32
N PHE A 74 6.21 0.57 5.20
CA PHE A 74 4.93 -0.01 5.61
C PHE A 74 5.24 -1.12 6.61
N SER A 75 5.16 -0.81 7.90
CA SER A 75 5.61 -1.75 8.91
C SER A 75 4.79 -1.70 10.19
N SER A 76 4.81 -2.82 10.92
CA SER A 76 4.14 -2.97 12.21
C SER A 76 2.66 -2.64 12.15
N ASN A 77 2.03 -2.87 11.02
CA ASN A 77 0.60 -2.70 10.85
C ASN A 77 -0.11 -4.03 11.13
N THR A 78 -1.35 -3.96 11.58
CA THR A 78 -2.21 -5.12 11.78
C THR A 78 -3.30 -5.09 10.72
N LEU A 79 -3.39 -6.16 9.93
CA LEU A 79 -4.34 -6.28 8.83
C LEU A 79 -5.40 -7.30 9.24
N ILE A 80 -6.64 -6.87 9.32
CA ILE A 80 -7.75 -7.69 9.82
C ILE A 80 -8.74 -7.94 8.70
N ARG A 81 -9.09 -9.20 8.47
CA ARG A 81 -10.12 -9.56 7.50
C ARG A 81 -11.49 -9.11 8.00
N ASP A 82 -12.19 -8.34 7.17
CA ASP A 82 -13.58 -7.95 7.38
C ASP A 82 -14.43 -8.65 6.32
N THR A 83 -15.40 -9.43 6.73
CA THR A 83 -16.26 -10.21 5.83
C THR A 83 -17.63 -9.58 5.60
N THR A 84 -17.84 -8.36 6.08
CA THR A 84 -19.14 -7.68 5.97
C THR A 84 -19.56 -7.47 4.51
N TYR A 85 -18.59 -7.20 3.63
CA TYR A 85 -18.86 -6.93 2.23
C TYR A 85 -18.05 -7.83 1.32
N GLN A 86 -18.56 -8.08 0.11
CA GLN A 86 -17.86 -8.86 -0.90
C GLN A 86 -16.79 -8.02 -1.57
N PRO A 87 -15.62 -8.60 -1.84
CA PRO A 87 -14.59 -7.89 -2.59
C PRO A 87 -15.05 -7.65 -4.04
N TYR A 88 -14.73 -6.48 -4.58
CA TYR A 88 -15.14 -6.10 -5.93
C TYR A 88 -14.11 -5.26 -6.69
N HIS A 89 -12.99 -4.89 -6.06
CA HIS A 89 -11.98 -4.07 -6.70
C HIS A 89 -11.29 -4.83 -7.84
N TYR A 90 -11.00 -4.13 -8.93
CA TYR A 90 -10.31 -4.75 -10.07
C TYR A 90 -8.86 -5.13 -9.74
N ARG A 91 -8.22 -4.42 -8.80
CA ARG A 91 -6.88 -4.80 -8.32
C ARG A 91 -7.01 -5.95 -7.34
N LYS A 92 -6.13 -6.94 -7.52
CA LYS A 92 -6.07 -8.11 -6.63
C LYS A 92 -4.77 -8.14 -5.82
N GLU A 93 -3.93 -7.14 -5.96
CA GLU A 93 -2.72 -6.98 -5.16
C GLU A 93 -3.02 -6.13 -3.93
N GLY A 94 -2.38 -6.48 -2.81
CA GLY A 94 -2.52 -5.71 -1.57
C GLY A 94 -1.72 -4.40 -1.62
N ILE A 95 -0.52 -4.46 -2.20
CA ILE A 95 0.36 -3.31 -2.32
C ILE A 95 0.79 -3.19 -3.77
N THR A 96 0.60 -2.00 -4.34
CA THR A 96 1.06 -1.69 -5.70
C THR A 96 1.99 -0.49 -5.62
N LEU A 97 3.19 -0.65 -6.19
CA LEU A 97 4.24 0.36 -6.17
C LEU A 97 4.67 0.67 -7.58
N GLU A 98 4.78 1.96 -7.91
CA GLU A 98 5.27 2.39 -9.22
C GLU A 98 6.38 3.42 -9.05
N ALA A 99 7.54 3.14 -9.64
CA ALA A 99 8.69 4.06 -9.62
C ALA A 99 9.09 4.50 -8.21
N CYS A 100 8.98 3.61 -7.24
CA CYS A 100 9.42 3.83 -5.86
C CYS A 100 10.80 3.23 -5.65
N LYS A 101 11.51 3.69 -4.63
CA LYS A 101 12.78 3.10 -4.20
C LYS A 101 12.93 3.19 -2.70
N SER A 102 13.83 2.37 -2.15
CA SER A 102 14.05 2.28 -0.70
C SER A 102 12.75 1.99 0.04
N VAL A 103 12.05 0.95 -0.41
CA VAL A 103 10.78 0.55 0.17
C VAL A 103 11.02 -0.58 1.17
N VAL A 104 10.44 -0.46 2.36
CA VAL A 104 10.50 -1.49 3.40
C VAL A 104 9.09 -1.89 3.79
N ILE A 105 8.80 -3.18 3.69
CA ILE A 105 7.55 -3.79 4.12
C ILE A 105 7.92 -4.83 5.17
N SER A 106 7.66 -4.56 6.45
CA SER A 106 8.17 -5.42 7.50
C SER A 106 7.29 -5.46 8.75
N ASN A 107 7.37 -6.58 9.46
CA ASN A 107 6.75 -6.75 10.78
C ASN A 107 5.24 -6.51 10.81
N ASN A 108 4.54 -6.75 9.71
CA ASN A 108 3.09 -6.64 9.68
C ASN A 108 2.46 -7.95 10.16
N LYS A 109 1.25 -7.87 10.68
CA LYS A 109 0.49 -9.01 11.17
C LYS A 109 -0.83 -9.12 10.44
N ILE A 110 -1.34 -10.34 10.30
CA ILE A 110 -2.67 -10.55 9.74
C ILE A 110 -3.55 -11.28 10.74
N GLU A 111 -4.83 -10.94 10.73
CA GLU A 111 -5.89 -11.65 11.45
C GLU A 111 -6.97 -12.05 10.44
N GLY A 112 -7.25 -13.34 10.38
CA GLY A 112 -8.18 -13.89 9.42
C GLY A 112 -7.59 -14.02 8.02
N ASP A 113 -8.43 -14.29 7.05
CA ASP A 113 -8.02 -14.54 5.67
C ASP A 113 -7.96 -13.23 4.86
N VAL A 114 -6.95 -12.43 5.13
CA VAL A 114 -6.70 -11.18 4.42
C VAL A 114 -6.38 -11.50 2.95
N LEU A 115 -7.04 -10.80 2.03
CA LEU A 115 -6.98 -11.12 0.60
C LEU A 115 -5.74 -10.54 -0.10
N GLY A 116 -5.38 -9.31 0.21
CA GLY A 116 -4.31 -8.61 -0.50
C GLY A 116 -2.92 -8.96 0.00
N ARG A 117 -2.37 -10.07 -0.48
CA ARG A 117 -1.07 -10.59 -0.02
C ARG A 117 0.07 -10.40 -1.01
N THR A 118 -0.24 -9.89 -2.18
CA THR A 118 0.73 -9.73 -3.25
C THR A 118 1.22 -8.29 -3.34
N VAL A 119 2.52 -8.13 -3.56
CA VAL A 119 3.14 -6.83 -3.82
C VAL A 119 3.48 -6.77 -5.30
N LYS A 120 2.89 -5.82 -6.02
CA LYS A 120 3.15 -5.57 -7.44
C LYS A 120 4.06 -4.37 -7.58
N ILE A 121 5.09 -4.52 -8.40
CA ILE A 121 6.02 -3.41 -8.70
C ILE A 121 5.99 -3.10 -10.19
N GLU A 122 6.07 -1.80 -10.52
CA GLU A 122 6.15 -1.30 -11.88
C GLU A 122 7.23 -0.23 -11.96
N ASN A 123 8.01 -0.24 -13.03
CA ASN A 123 9.10 0.73 -13.25
C ASN A 123 10.07 0.79 -12.07
N MET A 124 10.39 -0.37 -11.50
CA MET A 124 11.34 -0.51 -10.41
C MET A 124 11.85 -1.96 -10.38
N LYS A 125 12.86 -2.21 -9.58
CA LYS A 125 13.49 -3.53 -9.48
C LYS A 125 13.06 -4.23 -8.19
N PRO A 126 13.10 -5.57 -8.14
CA PRO A 126 12.86 -6.28 -6.87
C PRO A 126 13.76 -5.82 -5.73
N SER A 127 15.00 -5.42 -6.04
CA SER A 127 15.94 -4.92 -5.03
C SER A 127 15.54 -3.58 -4.43
N ASP A 128 14.59 -2.85 -5.02
CA ASP A 128 14.09 -1.61 -4.48
C ASP A 128 13.11 -1.81 -3.32
N VAL A 129 12.67 -3.05 -3.10
CA VAL A 129 11.71 -3.41 -2.05
C VAL A 129 12.30 -4.48 -1.16
N LYS A 130 12.36 -4.20 0.13
CA LYS A 130 12.77 -5.19 1.14
C LYS A 130 11.53 -5.65 1.90
N ILE A 131 11.21 -6.93 1.77
CA ILE A 131 10.11 -7.56 2.48
C ILE A 131 10.72 -8.50 3.51
N SER A 132 10.47 -8.26 4.79
CA SER A 132 11.00 -9.08 5.86
C SER A 132 10.03 -9.19 7.03
N LYS A 133 10.03 -10.35 7.68
CA LYS A 133 9.17 -10.59 8.85
C LYS A 133 7.68 -10.36 8.56
N ASN A 134 7.27 -10.64 7.34
CA ASN A 134 5.87 -10.73 6.92
C ASN A 134 5.71 -11.89 5.95
N PRO A 135 5.51 -13.08 6.45
CA PRO A 135 5.50 -14.25 5.58
C PRO A 135 4.36 -14.28 4.57
N PHE A 136 3.38 -13.41 4.72
CA PHE A 136 2.21 -13.37 3.84
C PHE A 136 2.35 -12.39 2.66
N PHE A 137 3.22 -11.37 2.74
CA PHE A 137 3.47 -10.48 1.60
C PHE A 137 4.55 -11.08 0.70
N LYS A 138 4.24 -11.17 -0.60
CA LYS A 138 5.16 -11.70 -1.59
C LYS A 138 5.12 -10.87 -2.85
N LEU A 139 6.29 -10.67 -3.47
CA LEU A 139 6.34 -10.01 -4.77
C LEU A 139 5.62 -10.85 -5.81
N LYS A 140 4.83 -10.17 -6.63
CA LYS A 140 4.17 -10.79 -7.78
C LYS A 140 5.21 -11.11 -8.84
N LYS A 141 5.15 -12.33 -9.32
CA LYS A 141 6.02 -12.78 -10.41
C LYS A 141 5.45 -12.42 -11.78
#